data_764c68402a5292b38d8b5bc80a0c807e
#
_entry.id   764c68402a5292b38d8b5bc80a0c807e
#
_cell.length_a   1.000
_cell.length_b   1.000
_cell.length_c   1.000
_cell.angle_alpha   90.00
_cell.angle_beta   90.00
_cell.angle_gamma   90.00
#
_symmetry.space_group_name_H-M   'P 1'
#
loop_
_entity.id
_entity.type
_entity.pdbx_description
1 polymer ?
#
loop_
_entity_poly.entity_id
_entity_poly.type
_entity_poly.pdbx_seq_one_letter_code
_entity_poly.pdbx_strand_id
1 'polypeptide(L)'
;MRLVAIGDSTVEGLEDPGPDGVYVGWADRFADHLNAVHPGLLYANLAVRGRTAREVRQTQLPRALALRPDVAVVMAGVNDVLRPTLDRARLRNDLFAMHSELAAIGATVLTLTMPDMARVAPLAVVLRRRIQFLNAVTRACTDRYGSIVVDLASVSAASHPALWHTDRLHANTEGHRRIASGLAEALGCEVEDWRSDPPPVPPQSRARVAVNEAAWAVRNLLPWVWEHLSGHQPEVEATCKRPDLLPVH
;
A
#
# COMPACT_ATOMS: atom_id res chain seq x y z
N MET A 1 -16.01 -11.61 12.44
CA MET A 1 -15.43 -10.32 12.04
C MET A 1 -15.22 -10.31 10.52
N ARG A 2 -15.45 -9.17 9.86
CA ARG A 2 -15.28 -8.98 8.39
C ARG A 2 -14.21 -7.95 8.14
N LEU A 3 -13.17 -8.32 7.42
CA LEU A 3 -12.09 -7.45 6.97
C LEU A 3 -12.22 -7.20 5.47
N VAL A 4 -12.18 -5.95 5.05
CA VAL A 4 -12.14 -5.57 3.62
C VAL A 4 -10.98 -4.64 3.37
N ALA A 5 -10.14 -4.95 2.36
CA ALA A 5 -9.05 -4.11 1.90
C ALA A 5 -9.37 -3.50 0.54
N ILE A 6 -9.16 -2.18 0.40
CA ILE A 6 -9.31 -1.43 -0.87
C ILE A 6 -8.05 -0.62 -1.15
N GLY A 7 -7.67 -0.56 -2.43
CA GLY A 7 -6.49 0.19 -2.85
C GLY A 7 -5.95 -0.24 -4.22
N ASP A 8 -4.64 -0.12 -4.35
CA ASP A 8 -3.92 -0.39 -5.59
C ASP A 8 -3.00 -1.63 -5.49
N SER A 9 -1.92 -1.67 -6.27
CA SER A 9 -0.95 -2.77 -6.29
C SER A 9 -0.32 -3.07 -4.92
N THR A 10 -0.18 -2.06 -4.07
CA THR A 10 0.41 -2.22 -2.74
C THR A 10 -0.49 -3.06 -1.83
N VAL A 11 -1.81 -2.89 -1.95
CA VAL A 11 -2.84 -3.66 -1.21
C VAL A 11 -3.09 -5.02 -1.85
N GLU A 12 -3.00 -5.10 -3.18
CA GLU A 12 -3.07 -6.37 -3.91
C GLU A 12 -1.94 -7.33 -3.50
N GLY A 13 -0.77 -6.78 -3.11
CA GLY A 13 0.37 -7.53 -2.60
C GLY A 13 1.42 -7.84 -3.66
N LEU A 14 1.56 -6.98 -4.70
CA LEU A 14 2.59 -7.17 -5.72
C LEU A 14 3.97 -7.38 -5.11
N GLU A 15 4.76 -8.24 -5.76
CA GLU A 15 6.14 -8.60 -5.41
C GLU A 15 6.29 -9.42 -4.11
N ASP A 16 5.18 -10.04 -3.65
CA ASP A 16 5.18 -11.04 -2.58
C ASP A 16 4.47 -12.33 -3.05
N PRO A 17 5.09 -13.11 -3.96
CA PRO A 17 4.47 -14.30 -4.52
C PRO A 17 4.32 -15.39 -3.46
N GLY A 18 3.14 -15.99 -3.39
CA GLY A 18 2.87 -17.21 -2.64
C GLY A 18 3.36 -18.48 -3.36
N PRO A 19 3.19 -19.65 -2.74
CA PRO A 19 3.64 -20.93 -3.30
C PRO A 19 2.98 -21.29 -4.63
N ASP A 20 1.77 -20.82 -4.86
CA ASP A 20 0.96 -21.03 -6.08
C ASP A 20 1.18 -19.93 -7.14
N GLY A 21 2.08 -18.97 -6.87
CA GLY A 21 2.34 -17.83 -7.74
C GLY A 21 1.31 -16.70 -7.63
N VAL A 22 0.30 -16.83 -6.78
CA VAL A 22 -0.61 -15.75 -6.44
C VAL A 22 0.05 -14.83 -5.41
N TYR A 23 -0.09 -13.52 -5.59
CA TYR A 23 0.47 -12.56 -4.65
C TYR A 23 -0.26 -12.62 -3.30
N VAL A 24 0.50 -12.76 -2.21
CA VAL A 24 0.01 -12.73 -0.83
C VAL A 24 -0.11 -11.27 -0.36
N GLY A 25 1.02 -10.63 -0.15
CA GLY A 25 1.08 -9.24 0.32
C GLY A 25 0.72 -9.03 1.79
N TRP A 26 0.83 -7.79 2.22
CA TRP A 26 0.59 -7.43 3.62
C TRP A 26 -0.88 -7.56 4.03
N ALA A 27 -1.84 -7.40 3.10
CA ALA A 27 -3.26 -7.45 3.43
C ALA A 27 -3.72 -8.86 3.81
N ASP A 28 -3.22 -9.89 3.11
CA ASP A 28 -3.48 -11.29 3.45
C ASP A 28 -2.80 -11.65 4.77
N ARG A 29 -1.51 -11.28 4.94
CA ARG A 29 -0.76 -11.50 6.20
C ARG A 29 -1.41 -10.79 7.40
N PHE A 30 -1.99 -9.62 7.20
CA PHE A 30 -2.76 -8.93 8.23
C PHE A 30 -4.06 -9.69 8.55
N ALA A 31 -4.72 -10.24 7.53
CA ALA A 31 -5.88 -11.10 7.75
C ALA A 31 -5.52 -12.35 8.56
N ASP A 32 -4.33 -12.95 8.32
CA ASP A 32 -3.82 -14.08 9.12
C ASP A 32 -3.62 -13.70 10.59
N HIS A 33 -2.99 -12.54 10.87
CA HIS A 33 -2.84 -12.03 12.23
C HIS A 33 -4.19 -11.85 12.94
N LEU A 34 -5.16 -11.26 12.25
CA LEU A 34 -6.51 -11.08 12.82
C LEU A 34 -7.25 -12.39 13.00
N ASN A 35 -7.10 -13.36 12.08
CA ASN A 35 -7.73 -14.66 12.20
C ASN A 35 -7.18 -15.47 13.37
N ALA A 36 -5.90 -15.29 13.73
CA ALA A 36 -5.29 -15.93 14.89
C ALA A 36 -5.94 -15.49 16.22
N VAL A 37 -6.37 -14.22 16.33
CA VAL A 37 -7.05 -13.69 17.53
C VAL A 37 -8.57 -13.66 17.41
N HIS A 38 -9.09 -13.74 16.19
CA HIS A 38 -10.53 -13.78 15.89
C HIS A 38 -10.82 -14.92 14.90
N PRO A 39 -10.81 -16.18 15.34
CA PRO A 39 -11.05 -17.34 14.48
C PRO A 39 -12.35 -17.23 13.69
N GLY A 40 -12.31 -17.57 12.41
CA GLY A 40 -13.45 -17.44 11.51
C GLY A 40 -13.60 -16.05 10.89
N LEU A 41 -12.52 -15.26 10.87
CA LEU A 41 -12.47 -14.02 10.12
C LEU A 41 -12.87 -14.25 8.66
N LEU A 42 -13.75 -13.39 8.16
CA LEU A 42 -14.06 -13.29 6.73
C LEU A 42 -13.28 -12.12 6.11
N TYR A 43 -12.59 -12.38 5.03
CA TYR A 43 -11.71 -11.40 4.39
C TYR A 43 -12.00 -11.26 2.90
N ALA A 44 -12.00 -10.01 2.41
CA ALA A 44 -12.04 -9.66 1.00
C ALA A 44 -10.93 -8.64 0.67
N ASN A 45 -10.30 -8.78 -0.49
CA ASN A 45 -9.32 -7.85 -1.03
C ASN A 45 -9.79 -7.37 -2.40
N LEU A 46 -10.33 -6.15 -2.44
CA LEU A 46 -10.89 -5.54 -3.64
C LEU A 46 -9.86 -4.74 -4.44
N ALA A 47 -8.61 -4.71 -3.97
CA ALA A 47 -7.57 -3.91 -4.57
C ALA A 47 -7.24 -4.37 -5.99
N VAL A 48 -6.94 -3.38 -6.83
CA VAL A 48 -6.55 -3.60 -8.23
C VAL A 48 -5.37 -2.69 -8.55
N ARG A 49 -4.29 -3.26 -9.07
CA ARG A 49 -3.06 -2.55 -9.43
C ARG A 49 -3.31 -1.36 -10.36
N GLY A 50 -2.48 -0.33 -10.23
CA GLY A 50 -2.50 0.85 -11.09
C GLY A 50 -3.63 1.85 -10.81
N ARG A 51 -4.56 1.54 -9.89
CA ARG A 51 -5.72 2.41 -9.63
C ARG A 51 -5.34 3.65 -8.83
N THR A 52 -5.86 4.80 -9.25
CA THR A 52 -5.81 6.07 -8.53
C THR A 52 -6.82 6.07 -7.38
N ALA A 53 -6.68 7.00 -6.42
CA ALA A 53 -7.64 7.18 -5.34
C ALA A 53 -9.08 7.38 -5.86
N ARG A 54 -9.24 8.10 -6.96
CA ARG A 54 -10.54 8.29 -7.62
C ARG A 54 -11.13 6.96 -8.11
N GLU A 55 -10.34 6.15 -8.80
CA GLU A 55 -10.81 4.85 -9.31
C GLU A 55 -11.13 3.88 -8.18
N VAL A 56 -10.30 3.83 -7.12
CA VAL A 56 -10.58 3.06 -5.91
C VAL A 56 -11.92 3.49 -5.30
N ARG A 57 -12.13 4.80 -5.13
CA ARG A 57 -13.39 5.33 -4.62
C ARG A 57 -14.58 4.95 -5.49
N GLN A 58 -14.45 5.03 -6.82
CA GLN A 58 -15.58 4.81 -7.73
C GLN A 58 -15.91 3.32 -7.92
N THR A 59 -14.93 2.43 -7.91
CA THR A 59 -15.11 1.02 -8.26
C THR A 59 -15.07 0.06 -7.08
N GLN A 60 -14.26 0.36 -6.03
CA GLN A 60 -14.06 -0.54 -4.90
C GLN A 60 -14.89 -0.14 -3.67
N LEU A 61 -15.00 1.17 -3.38
CA LEU A 61 -15.72 1.64 -2.19
C LEU A 61 -17.18 1.18 -2.16
N PRO A 62 -17.99 1.29 -3.25
CA PRO A 62 -19.39 0.84 -3.21
C PRO A 62 -19.52 -0.64 -2.84
N ARG A 63 -18.59 -1.48 -3.34
CA ARG A 63 -18.56 -2.91 -3.02
C ARG A 63 -18.12 -3.13 -1.57
N ALA A 64 -17.09 -2.42 -1.10
CA ALA A 64 -16.65 -2.49 0.28
C ALA A 64 -17.78 -2.13 1.26
N LEU A 65 -18.55 -1.08 0.99
CA LEU A 65 -19.72 -0.69 1.79
C LEU A 65 -20.80 -1.77 1.79
N ALA A 66 -21.07 -2.39 0.64
CA ALA A 66 -22.04 -3.49 0.53
C ALA A 66 -21.64 -4.72 1.35
N LEU A 67 -20.34 -5.00 1.50
CA LEU A 67 -19.80 -6.09 2.32
C LEU A 67 -19.89 -5.79 3.82
N ARG A 68 -20.19 -4.56 4.23
CA ARG A 68 -20.35 -4.12 5.63
C ARG A 68 -19.18 -4.59 6.51
N PRO A 69 -17.94 -4.16 6.27
CA PRO A 69 -16.79 -4.55 7.06
C PRO A 69 -16.89 -4.07 8.50
N ASP A 70 -16.38 -4.88 9.44
CA ASP A 70 -16.10 -4.45 10.82
C ASP A 70 -14.75 -3.69 10.85
N VAL A 71 -13.81 -4.14 9.99
CA VAL A 71 -12.50 -3.51 9.79
C VAL A 71 -12.29 -3.28 8.29
N ALA A 72 -11.90 -2.06 7.91
CA ALA A 72 -11.55 -1.71 6.54
C ALA A 72 -10.12 -1.16 6.47
N VAL A 73 -9.34 -1.57 5.50
CA VAL A 73 -8.03 -0.95 5.21
C VAL A 73 -8.11 -0.19 3.89
N VAL A 74 -7.73 1.09 3.93
CA VAL A 74 -7.70 1.96 2.75
C VAL A 74 -6.27 2.40 2.50
N MET A 75 -5.69 2.04 1.36
CA MET A 75 -4.41 2.58 0.92
C MET A 75 -4.49 2.89 -0.58
N ALA A 76 -4.55 4.18 -0.89
CA ALA A 76 -4.65 4.68 -2.26
C ALA A 76 -3.95 6.04 -2.39
N GLY A 77 -3.66 6.45 -3.62
CA GLY A 77 -3.08 7.74 -3.91
C GLY A 77 -1.60 7.70 -4.32
N VAL A 78 -0.93 6.56 -4.21
CA VAL A 78 0.45 6.40 -4.69
C VAL A 78 0.49 6.60 -6.20
N ASN A 79 -0.43 6.02 -6.95
CA ASN A 79 -0.53 6.21 -8.41
C ASN A 79 -0.86 7.66 -8.79
N ASP A 80 -1.63 8.40 -7.96
CA ASP A 80 -1.88 9.84 -8.18
C ASP A 80 -0.59 10.64 -8.04
N VAL A 81 0.22 10.34 -7.01
CA VAL A 81 1.52 10.99 -6.76
C VAL A 81 2.50 10.77 -7.90
N LEU A 82 2.47 9.60 -8.53
CA LEU A 82 3.35 9.22 -9.62
C LEU A 82 2.96 9.87 -10.96
N ARG A 83 1.70 10.26 -11.17
CA ARG A 83 1.25 10.89 -12.42
C ARG A 83 1.97 12.23 -12.69
N PRO A 84 2.16 12.63 -13.97
CA PRO A 84 2.78 13.91 -14.31
C PRO A 84 2.08 15.09 -13.63
N THR A 85 0.76 15.09 -13.57
CA THR A 85 -0.06 16.10 -12.89
C THR A 85 -0.75 15.51 -11.68
N LEU A 86 -0.63 16.18 -10.52
CA LEU A 86 -1.28 15.81 -9.27
C LEU A 86 -2.38 16.83 -8.95
N ASP A 87 -3.64 16.42 -9.03
CA ASP A 87 -4.76 17.19 -8.49
C ASP A 87 -4.90 16.93 -6.99
N ARG A 88 -4.27 17.81 -6.20
CA ARG A 88 -4.24 17.70 -4.73
C ARG A 88 -5.61 17.79 -4.09
N ALA A 89 -6.49 18.64 -4.62
CA ALA A 89 -7.83 18.83 -4.06
C ALA A 89 -8.68 17.58 -4.27
N ARG A 90 -8.60 16.99 -5.46
CA ARG A 90 -9.29 15.75 -5.81
C ARG A 90 -8.79 14.60 -4.97
N LEU A 91 -7.48 14.36 -4.93
CA LEU A 91 -6.88 13.30 -4.14
C LEU A 91 -7.32 13.35 -2.67
N ARG A 92 -7.24 14.54 -2.04
CA ARG A 92 -7.72 14.72 -0.68
C ARG A 92 -9.21 14.39 -0.54
N ASN A 93 -10.05 14.88 -1.45
CA ASN A 93 -11.49 14.68 -1.37
C ASN A 93 -11.88 13.20 -1.56
N ASP A 94 -11.18 12.47 -2.45
CA ASP A 94 -11.42 11.06 -2.68
C ASP A 94 -11.00 10.21 -1.46
N LEU A 95 -9.83 10.50 -0.86
CA LEU A 95 -9.41 9.84 0.38
C LEU A 95 -10.38 10.13 1.53
N PHE A 96 -10.73 11.39 1.75
CA PHE A 96 -11.67 11.76 2.81
C PHE A 96 -13.04 11.12 2.64
N ALA A 97 -13.55 11.01 1.42
CA ALA A 97 -14.82 10.35 1.15
C ALA A 97 -14.75 8.85 1.53
N MET A 98 -13.70 8.14 1.11
CA MET A 98 -13.54 6.72 1.44
C MET A 98 -13.52 6.49 2.96
N HIS A 99 -12.73 7.28 3.69
CA HIS A 99 -12.66 7.19 5.14
C HIS A 99 -13.98 7.55 5.82
N SER A 100 -14.63 8.64 5.38
CA SER A 100 -15.91 9.10 5.93
C SER A 100 -17.03 8.07 5.73
N GLU A 101 -17.16 7.52 4.52
CA GLU A 101 -18.23 6.59 4.19
C GLU A 101 -18.07 5.24 4.90
N LEU A 102 -16.83 4.74 5.02
CA LEU A 102 -16.56 3.51 5.78
C LEU A 102 -16.77 3.71 7.28
N ALA A 103 -16.32 4.83 7.85
CA ALA A 103 -16.56 5.16 9.25
C ALA A 103 -18.06 5.34 9.54
N ALA A 104 -18.83 5.92 8.63
CA ALA A 104 -20.27 6.14 8.78
C ALA A 104 -21.08 4.84 8.91
N ILE A 105 -20.59 3.72 8.37
CA ILE A 105 -21.22 2.40 8.54
C ILE A 105 -20.70 1.66 9.78
N GLY A 106 -19.87 2.30 10.62
CA GLY A 106 -19.33 1.73 11.85
C GLY A 106 -18.06 0.91 11.68
N ALA A 107 -17.41 0.92 10.51
CA ALA A 107 -16.16 0.21 10.31
C ALA A 107 -15.00 0.91 11.03
N THR A 108 -14.11 0.14 11.67
CA THR A 108 -12.80 0.61 12.07
C THR A 108 -11.93 0.74 10.82
N VAL A 109 -11.55 1.97 10.46
CA VAL A 109 -10.79 2.23 9.23
C VAL A 109 -9.31 2.38 9.54
N LEU A 110 -8.46 1.56 8.92
CA LEU A 110 -7.01 1.66 8.97
C LEU A 110 -6.45 2.22 7.66
N THR A 111 -5.33 2.90 7.76
CA THR A 111 -4.56 3.38 6.61
C THR A 111 -3.08 3.47 6.94
N LEU A 112 -2.24 3.70 5.93
CA LEU A 112 -0.78 3.74 6.08
C LEU A 112 -0.23 5.01 5.41
N THR A 113 0.82 5.58 5.99
CA THR A 113 1.63 6.58 5.30
C THR A 113 2.73 5.92 4.47
N MET A 114 3.18 6.61 3.42
CA MET A 114 4.31 6.19 2.60
C MET A 114 5.64 6.65 3.22
N PRO A 115 6.65 5.78 3.36
CA PRO A 115 7.97 6.17 3.83
C PRO A 115 8.72 7.05 2.81
N ASP A 116 9.90 7.58 3.19
CA ASP A 116 10.72 8.36 2.28
C ASP A 116 11.38 7.47 1.21
N MET A 117 10.76 7.40 0.07
CA MET A 117 11.22 6.57 -1.04
C MET A 117 12.54 7.02 -1.65
N ALA A 118 13.04 8.24 -1.37
CA ALA A 118 14.33 8.70 -1.87
C ALA A 118 15.52 7.89 -1.29
N ARG A 119 15.34 7.21 -0.16
CA ARG A 119 16.34 6.29 0.40
C ARG A 119 16.40 4.94 -0.36
N VAL A 120 15.30 4.55 -0.98
CA VAL A 120 15.15 3.30 -1.76
C VAL A 120 15.47 3.55 -3.23
N ALA A 121 14.92 4.64 -3.79
CA ALA A 121 15.11 5.09 -5.16
C ALA A 121 15.52 6.58 -5.16
N PRO A 122 16.80 6.92 -5.33
CA PRO A 122 17.27 8.32 -5.23
C PRO A 122 16.52 9.30 -6.14
N LEU A 123 16.08 8.86 -7.33
CA LEU A 123 15.28 9.67 -8.24
C LEU A 123 13.89 10.01 -7.68
N ALA A 124 13.38 9.26 -6.71
CA ALA A 124 12.10 9.54 -6.06
C ALA A 124 12.13 10.83 -5.20
N VAL A 125 13.30 11.46 -5.03
CA VAL A 125 13.42 12.77 -4.37
C VAL A 125 12.51 13.83 -5.00
N VAL A 126 12.26 13.76 -6.31
CA VAL A 126 11.37 14.68 -7.04
C VAL A 126 9.91 14.54 -6.61
N LEU A 127 9.52 13.38 -6.07
CA LEU A 127 8.19 13.08 -5.58
C LEU A 127 7.99 13.40 -4.10
N ARG A 128 9.06 13.74 -3.36
CA ARG A 128 9.04 13.91 -1.90
C ARG A 128 7.93 14.85 -1.44
N ARG A 129 7.76 16.01 -2.08
CA ARG A 129 6.69 16.97 -1.72
C ARG A 129 5.28 16.43 -1.97
N ARG A 130 5.11 15.56 -2.96
CA ARG A 130 3.82 14.93 -3.27
C ARG A 130 3.52 13.82 -2.26
N ILE A 131 4.52 13.01 -1.90
CA ILE A 131 4.41 11.98 -0.85
C ILE A 131 4.12 12.63 0.50
N GLN A 132 4.80 13.72 0.85
CA GLN A 132 4.51 14.47 2.08
C GLN A 132 3.08 15.00 2.11
N PHE A 133 2.56 15.48 0.98
CA PHE A 133 1.16 15.89 0.87
C PHE A 133 0.20 14.70 1.06
N LEU A 134 0.44 13.57 0.39
CA LEU A 134 -0.35 12.34 0.58
C LEU A 134 -0.36 11.93 2.06
N ASN A 135 0.81 11.86 2.71
CA ASN A 135 0.94 11.51 4.11
C ASN A 135 0.21 12.49 5.04
N ALA A 136 0.24 13.79 4.74
CA ALA A 136 -0.49 14.79 5.51
C ALA A 136 -2.01 14.58 5.41
N VAL A 137 -2.53 14.25 4.22
CA VAL A 137 -3.95 13.91 4.02
C VAL A 137 -4.31 12.63 4.76
N THR A 138 -3.47 11.61 4.67
CA THR A 138 -3.66 10.32 5.37
C THR A 138 -3.75 10.53 6.89
N ARG A 139 -2.82 11.30 7.49
CA ARG A 139 -2.87 11.62 8.93
C ARG A 139 -4.12 12.42 9.31
N ALA A 140 -4.55 13.35 8.47
CA ALA A 140 -5.77 14.12 8.72
C ALA A 140 -7.04 13.26 8.76
N CYS A 141 -7.02 12.03 8.23
CA CYS A 141 -8.12 11.09 8.36
C CYS A 141 -8.34 10.63 9.81
N THR A 142 -7.29 10.59 10.65
CA THR A 142 -7.41 10.32 12.08
C THR A 142 -8.23 11.40 12.77
N ASP A 143 -7.85 12.67 12.56
CA ASP A 143 -8.50 13.80 13.23
C ASP A 143 -9.95 13.99 12.80
N ARG A 144 -10.26 13.69 11.53
CA ARG A 144 -11.58 13.94 10.96
C ARG A 144 -12.56 12.77 11.09
N TYR A 145 -12.08 11.54 11.01
CA TYR A 145 -12.92 10.35 10.86
C TYR A 145 -12.59 9.25 11.86
N GLY A 146 -11.64 9.48 12.77
CA GLY A 146 -11.22 8.47 13.75
C GLY A 146 -10.45 7.31 13.13
N SER A 147 -9.90 7.46 11.93
CA SER A 147 -9.13 6.38 11.28
C SER A 147 -7.82 6.11 12.04
N ILE A 148 -7.40 4.86 12.08
CA ILE A 148 -6.13 4.45 12.66
C ILE A 148 -5.05 4.51 11.58
N VAL A 149 -4.03 5.33 11.79
CA VAL A 149 -2.90 5.49 10.84
C VAL A 149 -1.68 4.75 11.34
N VAL A 150 -1.22 3.76 10.57
CA VAL A 150 0.12 3.18 10.77
C VAL A 150 1.13 4.08 10.06
N ASP A 151 1.88 4.86 10.82
CA ASP A 151 2.75 5.90 10.29
C ASP A 151 4.12 5.36 9.88
N LEU A 152 4.18 4.65 8.75
CA LEU A 152 5.43 4.12 8.20
C LEU A 152 6.45 5.23 7.88
N ALA A 153 5.98 6.45 7.58
CA ALA A 153 6.87 7.58 7.30
C ALA A 153 7.69 8.01 8.53
N SER A 154 7.24 7.70 9.73
CA SER A 154 7.96 7.97 10.99
C SER A 154 8.96 6.87 11.37
N VAL A 155 8.91 5.71 10.70
CA VAL A 155 9.77 4.54 11.00
C VAL A 155 10.95 4.52 10.03
N SER A 156 12.18 4.73 10.54
CA SER A 156 13.38 4.77 9.72
C SER A 156 13.61 3.50 8.92
N ALA A 157 13.36 2.35 9.53
CA ALA A 157 13.47 1.03 8.91
C ALA A 157 12.56 0.89 7.67
N ALA A 158 11.37 1.52 7.65
CA ALA A 158 10.45 1.42 6.52
C ALA A 158 11.04 1.96 5.20
N SER A 159 12.03 2.86 5.28
CA SER A 159 12.78 3.37 4.11
C SER A 159 14.06 2.57 3.82
N HIS A 160 14.29 1.41 4.47
CA HIS A 160 15.51 0.64 4.25
C HIS A 160 15.40 -0.18 2.96
N PRO A 161 16.40 -0.10 2.03
CA PRO A 161 16.31 -0.78 0.73
C PRO A 161 16.07 -2.30 0.79
N ALA A 162 16.52 -2.97 1.86
CA ALA A 162 16.31 -4.41 2.06
C ALA A 162 14.83 -4.82 2.24
N LEU A 163 13.92 -3.88 2.44
CA LEU A 163 12.47 -4.14 2.58
C LEU A 163 11.69 -3.94 1.27
N TRP A 164 12.38 -3.52 0.21
CA TRP A 164 11.77 -3.19 -1.06
C TRP A 164 12.24 -4.15 -2.16
N HIS A 165 11.33 -4.43 -3.07
CA HIS A 165 11.61 -5.24 -4.25
C HIS A 165 12.59 -4.51 -5.20
N THR A 166 13.12 -5.22 -6.18
CA THR A 166 14.08 -4.67 -7.14
C THR A 166 13.51 -3.55 -8.02
N ASP A 167 12.18 -3.47 -8.15
CA ASP A 167 11.50 -2.36 -8.82
C ASP A 167 11.52 -1.06 -8.01
N ARG A 168 11.84 -1.13 -6.70
CA ARG A 168 11.93 -0.01 -5.75
C ARG A 168 10.63 0.75 -5.57
N LEU A 169 9.53 0.15 -5.90
CA LEU A 169 8.19 0.70 -5.75
C LEU A 169 7.34 -0.13 -4.79
N HIS A 170 7.43 -1.45 -4.89
CA HIS A 170 6.69 -2.38 -4.06
C HIS A 170 7.58 -2.94 -2.94
N ALA A 171 6.96 -3.23 -1.81
CA ALA A 171 7.62 -3.96 -0.74
C ALA A 171 7.98 -5.38 -1.22
N ASN A 172 9.06 -5.95 -0.71
CA ASN A 172 9.31 -7.38 -0.84
C ASN A 172 8.62 -8.16 0.28
N THR A 173 8.76 -9.48 0.30
CA THR A 173 8.13 -10.36 1.30
C THR A 173 8.36 -9.89 2.74
N GLU A 174 9.59 -9.48 3.10
CA GLU A 174 9.89 -8.98 4.45
C GLU A 174 9.24 -7.62 4.70
N GLY A 175 9.22 -6.73 3.72
CA GLY A 175 8.51 -5.46 3.80
C GLY A 175 7.00 -5.66 4.00
N HIS A 176 6.40 -6.57 3.23
CA HIS A 176 4.98 -6.94 3.40
C HIS A 176 4.69 -7.52 4.78
N ARG A 177 5.55 -8.42 5.30
CA ARG A 177 5.41 -8.99 6.65
C ARG A 177 5.40 -7.89 7.72
N ARG A 178 6.31 -6.93 7.63
CA ARG A 178 6.41 -5.81 8.59
C ARG A 178 5.23 -4.87 8.54
N ILE A 179 4.72 -4.56 7.34
CA ILE A 179 3.51 -3.74 7.18
C ILE A 179 2.32 -4.44 7.85
N ALA A 180 2.16 -5.74 7.63
CA ALA A 180 1.10 -6.54 8.25
C ALA A 180 1.19 -6.51 9.78
N SER A 181 2.39 -6.69 10.35
CA SER A 181 2.62 -6.60 11.79
C SER A 181 2.26 -5.22 12.33
N GLY A 182 2.61 -4.13 11.63
CA GLY A 182 2.24 -2.78 12.03
C GLY A 182 0.73 -2.55 12.07
N LEU A 183 -0.01 -3.10 11.11
CA LEU A 183 -1.48 -3.05 11.10
C LEU A 183 -2.10 -3.89 12.23
N ALA A 184 -1.55 -5.08 12.49
CA ALA A 184 -2.00 -5.96 13.55
C ALA A 184 -1.76 -5.35 14.94
N GLU A 185 -0.58 -4.78 15.17
CA GLU A 185 -0.25 -4.04 16.41
C GLU A 185 -1.21 -2.87 16.63
N ALA A 186 -1.57 -2.13 15.58
CA ALA A 186 -2.49 -1.01 15.67
C ALA A 186 -3.91 -1.40 16.12
N LEU A 187 -4.27 -2.68 16.00
CA LEU A 187 -5.49 -3.28 16.55
C LEU A 187 -5.26 -4.07 17.85
N GLY A 188 -4.07 -3.95 18.47
CA GLY A 188 -3.76 -4.58 19.74
C GLY A 188 -3.32 -6.04 19.66
N CYS A 189 -3.01 -6.58 18.48
CA CYS A 189 -2.43 -7.91 18.36
C CYS A 189 -0.97 -7.91 18.84
N GLU A 190 -0.55 -8.99 19.50
CA GLU A 190 0.86 -9.23 19.77
C GLU A 190 1.59 -9.59 18.47
N VAL A 191 2.68 -8.89 18.17
CA VAL A 191 3.48 -9.08 16.96
C VAL A 191 4.97 -8.96 17.27
N GLU A 192 5.79 -9.47 16.37
CA GLU A 192 7.24 -9.22 16.41
C GLU A 192 7.56 -7.74 16.12
N ASP A 193 8.73 -7.29 16.58
CA ASP A 193 9.20 -5.93 16.33
C ASP A 193 9.41 -5.69 14.82
N TRP A 194 8.51 -4.93 14.23
CA TRP A 194 8.53 -4.58 12.82
C TRP A 194 9.28 -3.27 12.53
N ARG A 195 9.70 -2.55 13.59
CA ARG A 195 10.38 -1.23 13.50
C ARG A 195 11.89 -1.34 13.51
N SER A 196 12.45 -2.48 13.91
CA SER A 196 13.89 -2.69 13.97
C SER A 196 14.55 -2.57 12.60
N ASP A 197 15.76 -2.00 12.56
CA ASP A 197 16.50 -1.91 11.31
C ASP A 197 16.84 -3.30 10.76
N PRO A 198 16.63 -3.55 9.45
CA PRO A 198 17.12 -4.76 8.81
C PRO A 198 18.64 -4.85 8.86
N PRO A 199 19.22 -6.06 8.66
CA PRO A 199 20.67 -6.20 8.56
C PRO A 199 21.27 -5.22 7.55
N PRO A 200 22.42 -4.62 7.85
CA PRO A 200 23.04 -3.63 6.97
C PRO A 200 23.37 -4.22 5.60
N VAL A 201 23.04 -3.48 4.55
CA VAL A 201 23.42 -3.86 3.18
C VAL A 201 24.92 -3.63 3.02
N PRO A 202 25.68 -4.59 2.47
CA PRO A 202 27.10 -4.41 2.23
C PRO A 202 27.38 -3.15 1.39
N PRO A 203 28.39 -2.35 1.73
CA PRO A 203 28.72 -1.14 1.01
C PRO A 203 29.13 -1.47 -0.44
N GLN A 204 28.58 -0.72 -1.39
CA GLN A 204 28.90 -0.84 -2.80
C GLN A 204 29.80 0.32 -3.24
N SER A 205 30.69 0.08 -4.21
CA SER A 205 31.46 1.16 -4.81
C SER A 205 30.54 2.16 -5.55
N ARG A 206 30.93 3.43 -5.59
CA ARG A 206 30.14 4.47 -6.29
C ARG A 206 29.87 4.13 -7.76
N ALA A 207 30.85 3.53 -8.44
CA ALA A 207 30.71 3.09 -9.82
C ALA A 207 29.63 1.99 -9.96
N ARG A 208 29.62 1.02 -9.05
CA ARG A 208 28.60 -0.05 -9.04
C ARG A 208 27.20 0.49 -8.75
N VAL A 209 27.08 1.45 -7.82
CA VAL A 209 25.81 2.15 -7.56
C VAL A 209 25.34 2.86 -8.83
N ALA A 210 26.19 3.63 -9.52
CA ALA A 210 25.80 4.34 -10.73
C ALA A 210 25.36 3.40 -11.86
N VAL A 211 26.04 2.26 -12.04
CA VAL A 211 25.65 1.25 -13.04
C VAL A 211 24.29 0.63 -12.66
N ASN A 212 24.09 0.29 -11.39
CA ASN A 212 22.84 -0.29 -10.91
C ASN A 212 21.67 0.70 -11.07
N GLU A 213 21.88 1.99 -10.79
CA GLU A 213 20.88 3.06 -10.99
C GLU A 213 20.52 3.22 -12.48
N ALA A 214 21.51 3.24 -13.36
CA ALA A 214 21.26 3.33 -14.80
C ALA A 214 20.50 2.11 -15.32
N ALA A 215 20.91 0.90 -14.92
CA ALA A 215 20.24 -0.34 -15.29
C ALA A 215 18.79 -0.38 -14.76
N TRP A 216 18.58 0.06 -13.53
CA TRP A 216 17.24 0.14 -12.94
C TRP A 216 16.36 1.14 -13.70
N ALA A 217 16.89 2.33 -14.01
CA ALA A 217 16.14 3.35 -14.75
C ALA A 217 15.71 2.83 -16.14
N VAL A 218 16.57 2.12 -16.84
CA VAL A 218 16.25 1.53 -18.15
C VAL A 218 15.21 0.42 -18.04
N ARG A 219 15.29 -0.43 -17.02
CA ARG A 219 14.40 -1.60 -16.87
C ARG A 219 13.03 -1.27 -16.30
N ASN A 220 12.96 -0.28 -15.39
CA ASN A 220 11.75 -0.03 -14.61
C ASN A 220 11.18 1.38 -14.87
N LEU A 221 12.01 2.43 -14.80
CA LEU A 221 11.53 3.80 -14.88
C LEU A 221 11.14 4.20 -16.31
N LEU A 222 11.95 3.87 -17.32
CA LEU A 222 11.66 4.26 -18.70
C LEU A 222 10.42 3.57 -19.28
N PRO A 223 10.19 2.26 -19.12
CA PRO A 223 8.96 1.59 -19.53
C PRO A 223 7.75 2.20 -18.80
N TRP A 224 7.85 2.40 -17.49
CA TRP A 224 6.79 3.02 -16.71
C TRP A 224 6.44 4.44 -17.20
N VAL A 225 7.45 5.29 -17.45
CA VAL A 225 7.26 6.65 -18.02
C VAL A 225 6.60 6.57 -19.38
N TRP A 226 7.05 5.64 -20.24
CA TRP A 226 6.47 5.44 -21.57
C TRP A 226 4.98 5.05 -21.50
N GLU A 227 4.62 4.08 -20.68
CA GLU A 227 3.23 3.66 -20.49
C GLU A 227 2.34 4.82 -20.01
N HIS A 228 2.85 5.63 -19.07
CA HIS A 228 2.10 6.77 -18.53
C HIS A 228 2.00 7.98 -19.47
N LEU A 229 2.98 8.18 -20.35
CA LEU A 229 2.96 9.27 -21.32
C LEU A 229 2.22 8.88 -22.61
N SER A 230 2.30 7.61 -23.03
CA SER A 230 1.65 7.14 -24.25
C SER A 230 0.16 6.85 -24.09
N GLY A 231 -0.34 6.86 -22.86
CA GLY A 231 -1.71 6.47 -22.55
C GLY A 231 -2.00 4.99 -22.77
N HIS A 232 -0.99 4.21 -23.15
CA HIS A 232 -1.05 2.76 -23.23
C HIS A 232 -0.95 2.17 -21.83
N GLN A 233 -2.06 2.18 -21.10
CA GLN A 233 -2.22 1.21 -20.04
C GLN A 233 -2.60 -0.10 -20.74
N PRO A 234 -1.83 -1.19 -20.56
CA PRO A 234 -2.31 -2.47 -21.01
C PRO A 234 -3.70 -2.67 -20.38
N GLU A 235 -4.70 -2.91 -21.21
CA GLU A 235 -6.03 -3.37 -20.75
C GLU A 235 -5.87 -4.78 -20.16
N VAL A 236 -5.13 -4.87 -19.08
CA VAL A 236 -5.29 -5.99 -18.19
C VAL A 236 -6.60 -5.66 -17.48
N GLU A 237 -7.66 -6.39 -17.78
CA GLU A 237 -8.82 -6.52 -16.89
C GLU A 237 -8.31 -7.12 -15.57
N ALA A 238 -7.55 -6.31 -14.83
CA ALA A 238 -7.06 -6.70 -13.52
C ALA A 238 -8.28 -6.78 -12.61
N THR A 239 -8.73 -7.99 -12.38
CA THR A 239 -9.76 -8.28 -11.38
C THR A 239 -9.10 -8.35 -10.00
N CYS A 240 -9.83 -7.93 -8.98
CA CYS A 240 -9.35 -8.09 -7.61
C CYS A 240 -9.19 -9.58 -7.26
N LYS A 241 -8.13 -9.90 -6.53
CA LYS A 241 -7.78 -11.31 -6.22
C LYS A 241 -8.77 -12.02 -5.30
N ARG A 242 -9.49 -11.28 -4.45
CA ARG A 242 -10.42 -11.83 -3.46
C ARG A 242 -11.68 -10.97 -3.35
N PRO A 243 -12.60 -11.09 -4.34
CA PRO A 243 -13.76 -10.21 -4.44
C PRO A 243 -14.79 -10.41 -3.32
N ASP A 244 -14.85 -11.57 -2.72
CA ASP A 244 -15.89 -11.96 -1.77
C ASP A 244 -15.32 -12.20 -0.38
N LEU A 245 -16.16 -12.03 0.66
CA LEU A 245 -15.83 -12.37 2.03
C LEU A 245 -15.74 -13.88 2.18
N LEU A 246 -14.54 -14.41 2.21
CA LEU A 246 -14.25 -15.83 2.40
C LEU A 246 -13.46 -16.04 3.70
N PRO A 247 -13.59 -17.21 4.37
CA PRO A 247 -12.79 -17.55 5.54
C PRO A 247 -11.28 -17.45 5.23
N VAL A 248 -10.49 -16.97 6.18
CA VAL A 248 -9.03 -17.05 6.17
C VAL A 248 -8.65 -18.46 6.62
N HIS A 249 -7.78 -19.13 5.86
CA HIS A 249 -7.38 -20.54 6.11
C HIS A 249 -6.04 -20.61 6.81
#